data_fdb3e5a24d543576947425c74b293bce
#
_entry.id   fdb3e5a24d543576947425c74b293bce
#
_cell.length_a   1.000
_cell.length_b   1.000
_cell.length_c   1.000
_cell.angle_alpha   90.00
_cell.angle_beta   90.00
_cell.angle_gamma   90.00
#
_symmetry.space_group_name_H-M   'P 1'
#
loop_
_entity.id
_entity.type
_entity.pdbx_description
1 polymer ?
#
loop_
_entity_poly.entity_id
_entity_poly.type
_entity_poly.pdbx_seq_one_letter_code
_entity_poly.pdbx_strand_id
1 'polypeptide(L)'
;MLGNFLINAGILLLSIYFYFKFTNPTPLYRRRDRWLPMLYGLAIGFVGIIMLTFSIVIEGVHFDFRGMLLAIAFKFVGRKAALIGLIMMTIGRFQFGFDSISFTNLMIALYIGASSSLMLYYLPKRFNDFTQLVVLLCNNLMTTTFALFLFMTNIT
;
A
#
# COMPACT_ATOMS: atom_id res chain seq x y z
N MET A 1 3.57 17.16 13.63
CA MET A 1 4.15 16.58 12.41
C MET A 1 5.09 15.41 12.71
N LEU A 2 6.20 15.60 13.43
CA LEU A 2 7.17 14.54 13.74
C LEU A 2 6.53 13.33 14.46
N GLY A 3 5.63 13.56 15.41
CA GLY A 3 4.92 12.49 16.13
C GLY A 3 4.11 11.58 15.20
N ASN A 4 3.33 12.14 14.28
CA ASN A 4 2.54 11.36 13.32
C ASN A 4 3.44 10.55 12.36
N PHE A 5 4.58 11.13 11.95
CA PHE A 5 5.57 10.42 11.14
C PHE A 5 6.13 9.21 11.88
N LEU A 6 6.54 9.39 13.14
CA LEU A 6 7.08 8.30 13.98
C LEU A 6 6.04 7.21 14.24
N ILE A 7 4.78 7.59 14.52
CA ILE A 7 3.68 6.65 14.72
C ILE A 7 3.46 5.84 13.43
N ASN A 8 3.40 6.50 12.28
CA ASN A 8 3.18 5.85 10.98
C ASN A 8 4.33 4.88 10.63
N ALA A 9 5.58 5.30 10.84
CA ALA A 9 6.76 4.43 10.68
C ALA A 9 6.74 3.25 11.66
N GLY A 10 6.36 3.49 12.92
CA GLY A 10 6.22 2.46 13.94
C GLY A 10 5.17 1.41 13.58
N ILE A 11 4.00 1.83 13.09
CA ILE A 11 2.94 0.93 12.63
C ILE A 11 3.44 0.06 11.46
N LEU A 12 4.15 0.65 10.50
CA LEU A 12 4.73 -0.08 9.37
C LEU A 12 5.73 -1.15 9.85
N LEU A 13 6.68 -0.78 10.70
CA LEU A 13 7.69 -1.71 11.24
C LEU A 13 7.05 -2.83 12.07
N LEU A 14 6.06 -2.50 12.89
CA LEU A 14 5.32 -3.47 13.69
C LEU A 14 4.57 -4.47 12.79
N SER A 15 3.94 -3.98 11.72
CA SER A 15 3.23 -4.82 10.75
C SER A 15 4.17 -5.78 10.02
N ILE A 16 5.36 -5.30 9.63
CA ILE A 16 6.40 -6.12 9.01
C ILE A 16 6.89 -7.18 10.00
N TYR A 17 7.15 -6.80 11.24
CA TYR A 17 7.58 -7.73 12.31
C TYR A 17 6.54 -8.83 12.54
N PHE A 18 5.26 -8.48 12.72
CA PHE A 18 4.20 -9.45 12.89
C PHE A 18 4.04 -10.37 11.69
N TYR A 19 4.12 -9.82 10.47
CA TYR A 19 4.08 -10.62 9.27
C TYR A 19 5.16 -11.71 9.30
N PHE A 20 6.43 -11.34 9.52
CA PHE A 20 7.54 -12.30 9.54
C PHE A 20 7.43 -13.28 10.71
N LYS A 21 6.97 -12.83 11.88
CA LYS A 21 6.80 -13.68 13.05
C LYS A 21 5.74 -14.76 12.85
N PHE A 22 4.60 -14.42 12.24
CA PHE A 22 3.48 -15.36 12.08
C PHE A 22 3.56 -16.18 10.79
N THR A 23 4.39 -15.79 9.82
CA THR A 23 4.43 -16.44 8.50
C THR A 23 5.58 -17.44 8.35
N ASN A 24 6.36 -17.67 9.39
CA ASN A 24 7.55 -18.53 9.40
C ASN A 24 7.30 -19.94 8.80
N PRO A 25 8.15 -20.49 7.93
CA PRO A 25 9.20 -19.98 7.05
C PRO A 25 8.75 -19.87 5.56
N THR A 26 7.48 -20.06 5.24
CA THR A 26 7.00 -20.10 3.84
C THR A 26 6.18 -18.84 3.52
N PRO A 27 6.56 -18.07 2.48
CA PRO A 27 5.78 -16.93 2.03
C PRO A 27 4.33 -17.32 1.75
N LEU A 28 3.37 -16.49 2.18
CA LEU A 28 1.94 -16.79 2.09
C LEU A 28 1.44 -17.02 0.67
N TYR A 29 2.06 -16.41 -0.36
CA TYR A 29 1.68 -16.62 -1.74
C TYR A 29 1.88 -18.07 -2.22
N ARG A 30 2.68 -18.88 -1.50
CA ARG A 30 2.87 -20.33 -1.78
C ARG A 30 1.86 -21.23 -1.06
N ARG A 31 1.13 -20.70 -0.08
CA ARG A 31 0.12 -21.50 0.63
C ARG A 31 -1.14 -21.61 -0.20
N ARG A 32 -1.73 -22.82 -0.27
CA ARG A 32 -2.89 -23.16 -1.12
C ARG A 32 -4.24 -22.80 -0.47
N ASP A 33 -4.25 -22.27 0.75
CA ASP A 33 -5.48 -21.98 1.48
C ASP A 33 -6.21 -20.78 0.88
N ARG A 34 -7.51 -20.97 0.55
CA ARG A 34 -8.34 -19.93 -0.10
C ARG A 34 -8.63 -18.73 0.81
N TRP A 35 -8.74 -18.96 2.11
CA TRP A 35 -9.15 -17.94 3.08
C TRP A 35 -7.99 -17.08 3.60
N LEU A 36 -6.78 -17.62 3.57
CA LEU A 36 -5.59 -16.91 4.07
C LEU A 36 -5.36 -15.56 3.37
N PRO A 37 -5.38 -15.46 2.02
CA PRO A 37 -5.20 -14.18 1.35
C PRO A 37 -6.27 -13.15 1.72
N MET A 38 -7.51 -13.58 2.00
CA MET A 38 -8.58 -12.70 2.42
C MET A 38 -8.31 -12.14 3.82
N LEU A 39 -7.96 -13.01 4.78
CA LEU A 39 -7.67 -12.59 6.16
C LEU A 39 -6.49 -11.60 6.21
N TYR A 40 -5.39 -11.91 5.50
CA TYR A 40 -4.25 -11.00 5.44
C TYR A 40 -4.56 -9.71 4.67
N GLY A 41 -5.38 -9.78 3.63
CA GLY A 41 -5.83 -8.59 2.92
C GLY A 41 -6.64 -7.66 3.81
N LEU A 42 -7.56 -8.19 4.61
CA LEU A 42 -8.32 -7.42 5.59
C LEU A 42 -7.40 -6.81 6.67
N ALA A 43 -6.43 -7.58 7.18
CA ALA A 43 -5.46 -7.08 8.15
C ALA A 43 -4.62 -5.93 7.57
N ILE A 44 -4.10 -6.07 6.34
CA ILE A 44 -3.34 -5.04 5.63
C ILE A 44 -4.22 -3.79 5.43
N GLY A 45 -5.47 -3.98 5.00
CA GLY A 45 -6.43 -2.89 4.83
C GLY A 45 -6.70 -2.13 6.12
N PHE A 46 -6.92 -2.85 7.21
CA PHE A 46 -7.14 -2.26 8.54
C PHE A 46 -5.92 -1.47 9.03
N VAL A 47 -4.71 -2.03 8.91
CA VAL A 47 -3.47 -1.31 9.20
C VAL A 47 -3.34 -0.05 8.36
N GLY A 48 -3.66 -0.12 7.06
CA GLY A 48 -3.64 1.03 6.17
C GLY A 48 -4.63 2.13 6.54
N ILE A 49 -5.81 1.78 7.06
CA ILE A 49 -6.79 2.76 7.59
C ILE A 49 -6.23 3.43 8.86
N ILE A 50 -5.61 2.67 9.76
CA ILE A 50 -4.95 3.24 10.94
C ILE A 50 -3.84 4.21 10.52
N MET A 51 -3.01 3.83 9.55
CA MET A 51 -1.94 4.71 9.03
C MET A 51 -2.51 6.00 8.42
N LEU A 52 -3.67 5.94 7.76
CA LEU A 52 -4.36 7.10 7.23
C LEU A 52 -4.80 8.07 8.34
N THR A 53 -5.28 7.54 9.48
CA THR A 53 -5.69 8.36 10.64
C THR A 53 -4.53 9.16 11.22
N PHE A 54 -3.32 8.58 11.20
CA PHE A 54 -2.09 9.23 11.66
C PHE A 54 -1.27 9.87 10.52
N SER A 55 -1.87 10.09 9.35
CA SER A 55 -1.19 10.74 8.22
C SER A 55 -0.79 12.18 8.55
N ILE A 56 0.26 12.65 7.89
CA ILE A 56 0.67 14.05 7.94
C ILE A 56 -0.11 14.78 6.87
N VAL A 57 -0.87 15.80 7.26
CA VAL A 57 -1.61 16.64 6.31
C VAL A 57 -0.79 17.89 6.01
N ILE A 58 -0.46 18.09 4.74
CA ILE A 58 0.21 19.29 4.23
C ILE A 58 -0.66 19.81 3.08
N GLU A 59 -1.19 21.01 3.20
CA GLU A 59 -2.05 21.65 2.20
C GLU A 59 -3.23 20.77 1.73
N GLY A 60 -3.83 20.02 2.67
CA GLY A 60 -4.94 19.10 2.38
C GLY A 60 -4.53 17.72 1.82
N VAL A 61 -3.25 17.53 1.53
CA VAL A 61 -2.71 16.25 1.06
C VAL A 61 -2.24 15.40 2.23
N HIS A 62 -2.66 14.14 2.25
CA HIS A 62 -2.28 13.17 3.27
C HIS A 62 -1.02 12.40 2.87
N PHE A 63 0.06 12.58 3.64
CA PHE A 63 1.30 11.83 3.47
C PHE A 63 1.40 10.71 4.51
N ASP A 64 1.57 9.49 4.04
CA ASP A 64 1.71 8.30 4.87
C ASP A 64 2.52 7.20 4.17
N PHE A 65 2.83 6.12 4.90
CA PHE A 65 3.61 5.00 4.38
C PHE A 65 2.77 3.85 3.79
N ARG A 66 1.49 4.07 3.47
CA ARG A 66 0.63 3.03 2.87
C ARG A 66 1.18 2.48 1.56
N GLY A 67 1.82 3.32 0.75
CA GLY A 67 2.50 2.88 -0.49
C GLY A 67 3.59 1.84 -0.22
N MET A 68 4.37 2.03 0.85
CA MET A 68 5.36 1.05 1.28
C MET A 68 4.72 -0.24 1.80
N LEU A 69 3.67 -0.13 2.62
CA LEU A 69 2.92 -1.29 3.12
C LEU A 69 2.36 -2.12 1.96
N LEU A 70 1.79 -1.47 0.95
CA LEU A 70 1.28 -2.14 -0.25
C LEU A 70 2.38 -2.82 -1.07
N ALA A 71 3.53 -2.18 -1.28
CA ALA A 71 4.65 -2.79 -2.00
C ALA A 71 5.12 -4.08 -1.31
N ILE A 72 5.25 -4.05 0.03
CA ILE A 72 5.61 -5.22 0.84
C ILE A 72 4.51 -6.29 0.73
N ALA A 73 3.24 -5.89 0.81
CA ALA A 73 2.11 -6.80 0.69
C ALA A 73 2.07 -7.49 -0.69
N PHE A 74 2.25 -6.75 -1.78
CA PHE A 74 2.32 -7.30 -3.13
C PHE A 74 3.44 -8.33 -3.27
N LYS A 75 4.62 -8.04 -2.71
CA LYS A 75 5.78 -8.91 -2.82
C LYS A 75 5.70 -10.16 -1.95
N PHE A 76 5.39 -10.03 -0.67
CA PHE A 76 5.54 -11.09 0.32
C PHE A 76 4.23 -11.81 0.66
N VAL A 77 3.11 -11.09 0.71
CA VAL A 77 1.80 -11.67 1.04
C VAL A 77 1.11 -12.20 -0.22
N GLY A 78 1.24 -11.49 -1.32
CA GLY A 78 0.74 -11.90 -2.62
C GLY A 78 -0.34 -10.96 -3.17
N ARG A 79 -0.53 -11.02 -4.50
CA ARG A 79 -1.41 -10.11 -5.25
C ARG A 79 -2.85 -10.05 -4.72
N LYS A 80 -3.45 -11.20 -4.40
CA LYS A 80 -4.86 -11.24 -3.93
C LYS A 80 -5.03 -10.49 -2.60
N ALA A 81 -4.14 -10.74 -1.64
CA ALA A 81 -4.19 -10.07 -0.34
C ALA A 81 -3.91 -8.57 -0.47
N ALA A 82 -2.92 -8.18 -1.27
CA ALA A 82 -2.58 -6.78 -1.49
C ALA A 82 -3.72 -6.01 -2.17
N LEU A 83 -4.42 -6.61 -3.16
CA LEU A 83 -5.58 -6.00 -3.81
C LEU A 83 -6.76 -5.84 -2.85
N ILE A 84 -7.04 -6.82 -2.00
CA ILE A 84 -8.08 -6.73 -0.97
C ILE A 84 -7.75 -5.59 0.00
N GLY A 85 -6.49 -5.53 0.47
CA GLY A 85 -6.00 -4.46 1.34
C GLY A 85 -6.13 -3.09 0.69
N LEU A 86 -5.75 -2.96 -0.58
CA LEU A 86 -5.87 -1.73 -1.37
C LEU A 86 -7.33 -1.26 -1.45
N ILE A 87 -8.27 -2.15 -1.80
CA ILE A 87 -9.70 -1.84 -1.87
C ILE A 87 -10.20 -1.35 -0.50
N MET A 88 -9.82 -2.03 0.57
CA MET A 88 -10.24 -1.68 1.92
C MET A 88 -9.69 -0.31 2.36
N MET A 89 -8.41 -0.02 2.05
CA MET A 89 -7.81 1.30 2.31
C MET A 89 -8.50 2.41 1.53
N THR A 90 -8.89 2.14 0.29
CA THR A 90 -9.59 3.09 -0.58
C THR A 90 -10.99 3.39 -0.04
N ILE A 91 -11.73 2.36 0.39
CA ILE A 91 -13.04 2.54 1.04
C ILE A 91 -12.87 3.32 2.35
N GLY A 92 -11.84 3.00 3.15
CA GLY A 92 -11.53 3.72 4.38
C GLY A 92 -11.24 5.21 4.16
N ARG A 93 -10.72 5.61 2.99
CA ARG A 93 -10.47 7.01 2.66
C ARG A 93 -11.78 7.82 2.57
N PHE A 94 -12.85 7.22 2.06
CA PHE A 94 -14.15 7.89 1.96
C PHE A 94 -14.79 8.23 3.32
N GLN A 95 -14.33 7.63 4.42
CA GLN A 95 -14.77 8.01 5.77
C GLN A 95 -14.34 9.44 6.16
N PHE A 96 -13.29 9.97 5.51
CA PHE A 96 -12.77 11.32 5.75
C PHE A 96 -13.41 12.39 4.86
N GLY A 97 -14.32 12.03 3.96
CA GLY A 97 -15.07 12.92 3.09
C GLY A 97 -15.20 12.41 1.66
N PHE A 98 -16.30 12.82 1.01
CA PHE A 98 -16.57 12.57 -0.42
C PHE A 98 -16.18 13.79 -1.26
N ASP A 99 -14.91 14.11 -1.26
CA ASP A 99 -14.34 15.25 -1.98
C ASP A 99 -13.56 14.81 -3.24
N SER A 100 -13.18 15.76 -4.06
CA SER A 100 -12.39 15.52 -5.28
C SER A 100 -11.08 14.78 -4.97
N ILE A 101 -10.48 15.02 -3.79
CA ILE A 101 -9.25 14.37 -3.35
C ILE A 101 -9.48 12.87 -3.12
N SER A 102 -10.64 12.48 -2.58
CA SER A 102 -10.99 11.08 -2.36
C SER A 102 -11.16 10.32 -3.67
N PHE A 103 -11.76 10.95 -4.70
CA PHE A 103 -11.85 10.36 -6.05
C PHE A 103 -10.50 10.25 -6.74
N THR A 104 -9.64 11.26 -6.60
CA THR A 104 -8.26 11.20 -7.12
C THR A 104 -7.49 10.06 -6.46
N ASN A 105 -7.59 9.88 -5.15
CA ASN A 105 -6.98 8.76 -4.44
C ASN A 105 -7.50 7.39 -4.90
N LEU A 106 -8.79 7.27 -5.27
CA LEU A 106 -9.35 6.06 -5.86
C LEU A 106 -8.67 5.73 -7.18
N MET A 107 -8.50 6.71 -8.07
CA MET A 107 -7.82 6.52 -9.36
C MET A 107 -6.35 6.12 -9.19
N ILE A 108 -5.65 6.78 -8.26
CA ILE A 108 -4.27 6.45 -7.91
C ILE A 108 -4.18 5.00 -7.39
N ALA A 109 -5.09 4.61 -6.50
CA ALA A 109 -5.13 3.26 -5.94
C ALA A 109 -5.37 2.20 -7.02
N LEU A 110 -6.30 2.43 -7.94
CA LEU A 110 -6.54 1.54 -9.08
C LEU A 110 -5.30 1.40 -9.97
N TYR A 111 -4.61 2.52 -10.25
CA TYR A 111 -3.39 2.51 -11.03
C TYR A 111 -2.25 1.77 -10.32
N ILE A 112 -2.03 2.00 -9.02
CA ILE A 112 -1.04 1.29 -8.20
C ILE A 112 -1.34 -0.21 -8.19
N GLY A 113 -2.61 -0.60 -8.01
CA GLY A 113 -3.01 -2.00 -7.99
C GLY A 113 -2.74 -2.69 -9.33
N ALA A 114 -3.11 -2.05 -10.43
CA ALA A 114 -2.89 -2.56 -11.79
C ALA A 114 -1.39 -2.63 -12.12
N SER A 115 -0.66 -1.53 -11.96
CA SER A 115 0.77 -1.46 -12.30
C SER A 115 1.62 -2.41 -11.47
N SER A 116 1.39 -2.49 -10.15
CA SER A 116 2.11 -3.42 -9.27
C SER A 116 1.80 -4.88 -9.61
N SER A 117 0.55 -5.19 -9.96
CA SER A 117 0.16 -6.54 -10.39
C SER A 117 0.81 -6.94 -11.72
N LEU A 118 0.86 -6.02 -12.68
CA LEU A 118 1.53 -6.21 -13.98
C LEU A 118 3.04 -6.33 -13.80
N MET A 119 3.65 -5.48 -13.01
CA MET A 119 5.09 -5.57 -12.72
C MET A 119 5.47 -6.92 -12.14
N LEU A 120 4.73 -7.42 -11.14
CA LEU A 120 4.99 -8.74 -10.58
C LEU A 120 4.78 -9.89 -11.56
N TYR A 121 3.94 -9.68 -12.59
CA TYR A 121 3.75 -10.68 -13.64
C TYR A 121 4.91 -10.70 -14.64
N TYR A 122 5.39 -9.52 -15.04
CA TYR A 122 6.46 -9.37 -16.04
C TYR A 122 7.87 -9.38 -15.47
N LEU A 123 8.05 -9.04 -14.17
CA LEU A 123 9.38 -9.07 -13.57
C LEU A 123 9.92 -10.51 -13.61
N PRO A 124 11.08 -10.73 -14.24
CA PRO A 124 11.69 -12.05 -14.31
C PRO A 124 11.89 -12.59 -12.90
N LYS A 125 11.52 -13.85 -12.70
CA LYS A 125 11.80 -14.60 -11.45
C LYS A 125 13.31 -14.66 -11.11
N ARG A 126 14.15 -14.17 -12.03
CA ARG A 126 15.61 -14.11 -11.95
C ARG A 126 16.10 -12.95 -11.04
N PHE A 127 15.27 -11.92 -10.85
CA PHE A 127 15.61 -10.81 -9.95
C PHE A 127 15.48 -11.23 -8.49
N ASN A 128 16.47 -10.79 -7.70
CA ASN A 128 16.47 -10.99 -6.26
C ASN A 128 15.22 -10.37 -5.62
N ASP A 129 14.70 -10.96 -4.56
CA ASP A 129 13.49 -10.49 -3.86
C ASP A 129 13.59 -9.03 -3.43
N PHE A 130 14.80 -8.61 -3.04
CA PHE A 130 15.09 -7.22 -2.70
C PHE A 130 14.93 -6.28 -3.91
N THR A 131 15.46 -6.64 -5.08
CA THR A 131 15.33 -5.84 -6.30
C THR A 131 13.87 -5.70 -6.72
N GLN A 132 13.08 -6.77 -6.64
CA GLN A 132 11.65 -6.71 -6.94
C GLN A 132 10.89 -5.79 -5.96
N LEU A 133 11.25 -5.81 -4.68
CA LEU A 133 10.67 -4.91 -3.68
C LEU A 133 11.02 -3.44 -3.99
N VAL A 134 12.28 -3.15 -4.29
CA VAL A 134 12.72 -1.79 -4.65
C VAL A 134 11.99 -1.28 -5.89
N VAL A 135 11.82 -2.10 -6.91
CA VAL A 135 11.08 -1.72 -8.13
C VAL A 135 9.61 -1.40 -7.81
N LEU A 136 8.95 -2.19 -6.96
CA LEU A 136 7.57 -1.92 -6.53
C LEU A 136 7.47 -0.64 -5.70
N LEU A 137 8.43 -0.38 -4.82
CA LEU A 137 8.50 0.86 -4.04
C LEU A 137 8.68 2.08 -4.95
N CYS A 138 9.61 1.99 -5.90
CA CYS A 138 9.83 3.06 -6.87
C CYS A 138 8.57 3.33 -7.72
N ASN A 139 7.89 2.27 -8.19
CA ASN A 139 6.63 2.42 -8.93
C ASN A 139 5.57 3.15 -8.10
N ASN A 140 5.38 2.76 -6.84
CA ASN A 140 4.39 3.39 -5.97
C ASN A 140 4.74 4.85 -5.67
N LEU A 141 6.02 5.15 -5.40
CA LEU A 141 6.49 6.52 -5.17
C LEU A 141 6.32 7.40 -6.41
N MET A 142 6.75 6.92 -7.59
CA MET A 142 6.59 7.64 -8.85
C MET A 142 5.13 7.94 -9.15
N THR A 143 4.24 6.96 -8.95
CA THR A 143 2.80 7.12 -9.19
C THR A 143 2.20 8.16 -8.26
N THR A 144 2.50 8.11 -6.97
CA THR A 144 1.98 9.08 -5.99
C THR A 144 2.52 10.48 -6.24
N THR A 145 3.82 10.61 -6.55
CA THR A 145 4.44 11.91 -6.85
C THR A 145 3.86 12.52 -8.12
N PHE A 146 3.70 11.72 -9.18
CA PHE A 146 3.11 12.18 -10.44
C PHE A 146 1.65 12.63 -10.26
N ALA A 147 0.87 11.88 -9.50
CA ALA A 147 -0.51 12.23 -9.20
C ALA A 147 -0.63 13.51 -8.38
N LEU A 148 0.26 13.72 -7.41
CA LEU A 148 0.35 14.96 -6.64
C LEU A 148 0.71 16.14 -7.53
N PHE A 149 1.66 15.97 -8.44
CA PHE A 149 2.05 17.01 -9.41
C PHE A 149 0.86 17.42 -10.29
N LEU A 150 0.13 16.45 -10.84
CA LEU A 150 -1.07 16.73 -11.65
C LEU A 150 -2.17 17.42 -10.84
N PHE A 151 -2.33 17.05 -9.57
CA PHE A 151 -3.32 17.69 -8.70
C PHE A 151 -2.96 19.15 -8.43
N MET A 152 -1.70 19.43 -8.12
CA MET A 152 -1.21 20.80 -7.87
C MET A 152 -1.34 21.70 -9.13
N THR A 153 -1.07 21.16 -10.32
CA THR A 153 -1.18 21.93 -11.59
C THR A 153 -2.63 22.21 -12.01
N ASN A 154 -3.61 21.48 -11.50
CA ASN A 154 -5.03 21.70 -11.80
C ASN A 154 -5.74 22.63 -10.79
N ILE A 155 -5.06 23.03 -9.71
CA ILE A 155 -5.60 23.95 -8.70
C ILE A 155 -5.17 25.40 -8.97
N THR A 156 -4.13 25.61 -9.79
CA THR A 156 -3.68 26.92 -10.28
C THR A 156 -4.40 27.30 -11.56
#